data_11aab439ed3f3412257a7d0550dc9aba
#
_entry.id   11aab439ed3f3412257a7d0550dc9aba
#
_cell.length_a   1.000
_cell.length_b   1.000
_cell.length_c   1.000
_cell.angle_alpha   90.00
_cell.angle_beta   90.00
_cell.angle_gamma   90.00
#
_symmetry.space_group_name_H-M   'P 1'
#
loop_
_entity.id
_entity.type
_entity.pdbx_description
1 polymer ?
#
loop_
_entity_poly.entity_id
_entity_poly.type
_entity_poly.pdbx_seq_one_letter_code
_entity_poly.pdbx_strand_id
1 'polypeptide(L)'
;MSAHTQTLARATTRPRSAMSLRRWSEREAVFSWLMVTPPVLFLLALVGYPFIYGIWLSLENRPVAKPGVFIGLDNFIANFHDPVFWQVAQNTFVYTFAATALKMAGGLALALVMNQDFRFKNLIRAIMLLPFIVPTVLSTIAWMWILDPSFSVVNWFLIRWGIANPGPSWLGNPRLAMFSLIMVNTWRGLPFYAITLLAGLQTIPPELYEAATIDGAGRWTRFRYVTLPLLKPVKIGRAHV
;
A
#
# COMPACT_ATOMS: atom_id res chain seq x y z
N MET A 1 53.97 -15.78 73.70
CA MET A 1 53.09 -16.42 72.73
C MET A 1 52.23 -15.36 72.10
N SER A 2 52.61 -14.91 70.90
CA SER A 2 52.08 -13.78 70.18
C SER A 2 50.92 -14.20 69.30
N ALA A 3 49.78 -13.52 69.42
CA ALA A 3 48.64 -13.66 68.55
C ALA A 3 48.62 -12.47 67.55
N HIS A 4 48.86 -12.76 66.31
CA HIS A 4 48.74 -11.82 65.20
C HIS A 4 47.27 -11.57 64.82
N THR A 5 46.80 -10.35 65.02
CA THR A 5 45.49 -9.88 64.59
C THR A 5 45.66 -9.34 63.17
N GLN A 6 45.22 -10.09 62.16
CA GLN A 6 45.15 -9.62 60.79
C GLN A 6 43.84 -8.82 60.56
N THR A 7 44.00 -7.50 60.36
CA THR A 7 42.91 -6.59 59.98
C THR A 7 42.71 -6.70 58.45
N LEU A 8 41.60 -7.37 58.06
CA LEU A 8 41.17 -7.42 56.67
C LEU A 8 40.58 -6.08 56.26
N ALA A 9 41.34 -5.33 55.46
CA ALA A 9 40.84 -4.14 54.76
C ALA A 9 39.80 -4.52 53.68
N ARG A 10 38.53 -4.25 53.94
CA ARG A 10 37.46 -4.35 52.95
C ARG A 10 37.66 -3.29 51.88
N ALA A 11 38.19 -3.66 50.74
CA ALA A 11 38.21 -2.84 49.52
C ALA A 11 36.78 -2.69 49.00
N THR A 12 36.18 -1.54 49.19
CA THR A 12 34.89 -1.17 48.57
C THR A 12 35.13 -0.91 47.09
N THR A 13 34.88 -1.90 46.26
CA THR A 13 34.84 -1.74 44.79
C THR A 13 33.57 -0.96 44.41
N ARG A 14 33.74 0.36 44.14
CA ARG A 14 32.70 1.15 43.52
C ARG A 14 32.38 0.58 42.11
N PRO A 15 31.10 0.38 41.78
CA PRO A 15 30.73 -0.07 40.43
C PRO A 15 31.02 1.05 39.42
N ARG A 16 32.09 0.88 38.64
CA ARG A 16 32.51 1.81 37.56
C ARG A 16 31.64 1.73 36.29
N SER A 17 30.61 0.91 36.27
CA SER A 17 29.88 0.57 35.03
C SER A 17 28.70 1.49 34.66
N ALA A 18 28.09 2.19 35.61
CA ALA A 18 26.89 2.97 35.33
C ALA A 18 27.15 4.32 34.57
N MET A 19 28.34 4.86 34.69
CA MET A 19 28.67 6.17 34.08
C MET A 19 29.17 6.07 32.64
N SER A 20 29.62 4.88 32.19
CA SER A 20 30.04 4.62 30.81
C SER A 20 28.87 4.39 29.85
N LEU A 21 27.84 3.66 30.28
CA LEU A 21 26.67 3.34 29.46
C LEU A 21 25.85 4.58 29.11
N ARG A 22 25.68 5.53 30.05
CA ARG A 22 24.98 6.80 29.81
C ARG A 22 25.70 7.68 28.78
N ARG A 23 27.03 7.74 28.81
CA ARG A 23 27.83 8.49 27.82
C ARG A 23 27.81 7.83 26.44
N TRP A 24 27.67 6.51 26.37
CA TRP A 24 27.53 5.76 25.11
C TRP A 24 26.16 6.01 24.49
N SER A 25 25.08 5.89 25.27
CA SER A 25 23.72 6.15 24.78
C SER A 25 23.53 7.62 24.35
N GLU A 26 24.14 8.60 25.04
CA GLU A 26 24.13 10.00 24.62
C GLU A 26 24.88 10.20 23.27
N ARG A 27 25.99 9.52 23.03
CA ARG A 27 26.73 9.57 21.75
C ARG A 27 25.97 8.87 20.62
N GLU A 28 25.36 7.72 20.89
CA GLU A 28 24.52 7.01 19.92
C GLU A 28 23.28 7.82 19.54
N ALA A 29 22.64 8.47 20.51
CA ALA A 29 21.51 9.36 20.25
C ALA A 29 21.93 10.57 19.39
N VAL A 30 23.05 11.23 19.71
CA VAL A 30 23.56 12.36 18.91
C VAL A 30 23.91 11.94 17.51
N PHE A 31 24.60 10.79 17.36
CA PHE A 31 24.93 10.25 16.05
C PHE A 31 23.69 9.89 15.24
N SER A 32 22.69 9.26 15.88
CA SER A 32 21.40 8.92 15.23
C SER A 32 20.67 10.17 14.76
N TRP A 33 20.62 11.21 15.59
CA TRP A 33 20.03 12.50 15.18
C TRP A 33 20.81 13.16 14.05
N LEU A 34 22.14 13.11 14.06
CA LEU A 34 22.98 13.65 12.99
C LEU A 34 22.73 12.93 11.65
N MET A 35 22.50 11.61 11.68
CA MET A 35 22.19 10.81 10.48
C MET A 35 20.77 11.04 9.97
N VAL A 36 19.80 11.23 10.87
CA VAL A 36 18.38 11.39 10.50
C VAL A 36 18.06 12.85 10.12
N THR A 37 18.75 13.83 10.71
CA THR A 37 18.47 15.25 10.47
C THR A 37 18.55 15.68 9.00
N PRO A 38 19.60 15.35 8.22
CA PRO A 38 19.68 15.76 6.82
C PRO A 38 18.51 15.24 5.95
N PRO A 39 18.14 13.94 5.99
CA PRO A 39 16.96 13.45 5.26
C PRO A 39 15.66 14.11 5.72
N VAL A 40 15.49 14.34 7.04
CA VAL A 40 14.29 15.00 7.57
C VAL A 40 14.21 16.45 7.12
N LEU A 41 15.31 17.20 7.17
CA LEU A 41 15.33 18.59 6.66
C LEU A 41 15.03 18.65 5.16
N PHE A 42 15.58 17.70 4.38
CA PHE A 42 15.29 17.60 2.96
C PHE A 42 13.80 17.33 2.70
N LEU A 43 13.20 16.40 3.44
CA LEU A 43 11.76 16.11 3.34
C LEU A 43 10.91 17.32 3.80
N LEU A 44 11.30 18.00 4.86
CA LEU A 44 10.59 19.20 5.32
C LEU A 44 10.66 20.33 4.29
N ALA A 45 11.81 20.49 3.63
CA ALA A 45 11.94 21.49 2.57
C ALA A 45 11.14 21.16 1.31
N LEU A 46 11.18 19.89 0.85
CA LEU A 46 10.54 19.51 -0.41
C LEU A 46 9.05 19.14 -0.27
N VAL A 47 8.65 18.63 0.86
CA VAL A 47 7.26 18.20 1.10
C VAL A 47 6.57 19.11 2.12
N GLY A 48 7.22 19.40 3.23
CA GLY A 48 6.63 20.21 4.32
C GLY A 48 6.34 21.63 3.90
N TYR A 49 7.29 22.32 3.25
CA TYR A 49 7.08 23.69 2.79
C TYR A 49 5.95 23.80 1.75
N PRO A 50 5.92 23.02 0.64
CA PRO A 50 4.81 23.10 -0.30
C PRO A 50 3.45 22.71 0.32
N PHE A 51 3.44 21.78 1.28
CA PHE A 51 2.23 21.41 2.00
C PHE A 51 1.66 22.57 2.83
N ILE A 52 2.50 23.21 3.65
CA ILE A 52 2.08 24.38 4.45
C ILE A 52 1.67 25.54 3.55
N TYR A 53 2.44 25.76 2.47
CA TYR A 53 2.11 26.79 1.49
C TYR A 53 0.79 26.50 0.75
N GLY A 54 0.52 25.24 0.45
CA GLY A 54 -0.77 24.80 -0.12
C GLY A 54 -1.95 25.06 0.81
N ILE A 55 -1.77 24.83 2.12
CA ILE A 55 -2.79 25.21 3.13
C ILE A 55 -3.00 26.72 3.13
N TRP A 56 -1.94 27.51 3.10
CA TRP A 56 -2.04 28.96 3.02
C TRP A 56 -2.79 29.42 1.77
N LEU A 57 -2.45 28.86 0.59
CA LEU A 57 -3.11 29.18 -0.67
C LEU A 57 -4.60 28.78 -0.68
N SER A 58 -4.99 27.74 0.05
CA SER A 58 -6.40 27.34 0.14
C SER A 58 -7.27 28.36 0.89
N LEU A 59 -6.67 29.24 1.66
CA LEU A 59 -7.32 30.33 2.40
C LEU A 59 -7.31 31.66 1.64
N GLU A 60 -6.73 31.70 0.43
CA GLU A 60 -6.66 32.88 -0.41
C GLU A 60 -7.54 32.71 -1.68
N ASN A 61 -8.13 33.81 -2.13
CA ASN A 61 -8.59 33.94 -3.51
C ASN A 61 -7.43 34.49 -4.36
N ARG A 62 -6.82 33.62 -5.16
CA ARG A 62 -5.64 33.97 -5.97
C ARG A 62 -5.89 33.74 -7.44
N PRO A 63 -6.38 34.75 -8.19
CA PRO A 63 -6.47 34.67 -9.63
C PRO A 63 -5.08 34.54 -10.26
N VAL A 64 -5.01 33.89 -11.43
CA VAL A 64 -3.76 33.72 -12.16
C VAL A 64 -3.11 35.10 -12.41
N ALA A 65 -1.81 35.22 -12.11
CA ALA A 65 -1.00 36.42 -12.26
C ALA A 65 -1.41 37.65 -11.42
N LYS A 66 -2.22 37.47 -10.36
CA LYS A 66 -2.57 38.54 -9.41
C LYS A 66 -2.19 38.16 -7.99
N PRO A 67 -1.94 39.15 -7.09
CA PRO A 67 -1.74 38.87 -5.69
C PRO A 67 -3.00 38.24 -5.09
N GLY A 68 -2.80 37.27 -4.18
CA GLY A 68 -3.91 36.64 -3.46
C GLY A 68 -4.49 37.57 -2.42
N VAL A 69 -5.78 37.45 -2.20
CA VAL A 69 -6.52 38.09 -1.11
C VAL A 69 -6.95 37.01 -0.12
N PHE A 70 -6.63 37.19 1.14
CA PHE A 70 -7.04 36.27 2.19
C PHE A 70 -8.56 36.31 2.37
N ILE A 71 -9.22 35.17 2.20
CA ILE A 71 -10.68 35.00 2.28
C ILE A 71 -11.10 33.96 3.32
N GLY A 72 -10.16 33.45 4.12
CA GLY A 72 -10.46 32.46 5.16
C GLY A 72 -10.99 31.16 4.57
N LEU A 73 -12.15 30.69 5.00
CA LEU A 73 -12.73 29.40 4.62
C LEU A 73 -13.71 29.47 3.42
N ASP A 74 -13.84 30.61 2.76
CA ASP A 74 -14.84 30.80 1.68
C ASP A 74 -14.64 29.82 0.53
N ASN A 75 -13.39 29.45 0.18
CA ASN A 75 -13.14 28.41 -0.83
C ASN A 75 -13.71 27.05 -0.41
N PHE A 76 -13.63 26.70 0.87
CA PHE A 76 -14.18 25.43 1.36
C PHE A 76 -15.72 25.48 1.37
N ILE A 77 -16.30 26.59 1.79
CA ILE A 77 -17.75 26.80 1.80
C ILE A 77 -18.28 26.71 0.37
N ALA A 78 -17.62 27.37 -0.59
CA ALA A 78 -17.99 27.30 -2.01
C ALA A 78 -17.92 25.86 -2.54
N ASN A 79 -16.83 25.11 -2.26
CA ASN A 79 -16.72 23.72 -2.66
C ASN A 79 -17.82 22.83 -2.07
N PHE A 80 -18.20 23.02 -0.80
CA PHE A 80 -19.27 22.23 -0.18
C PHE A 80 -20.65 22.49 -0.79
N HIS A 81 -20.85 23.64 -1.42
CA HIS A 81 -22.07 23.97 -2.14
C HIS A 81 -22.03 23.59 -3.63
N ASP A 82 -20.85 23.20 -4.16
CA ASP A 82 -20.70 22.80 -5.55
C ASP A 82 -21.12 21.32 -5.73
N PRO A 83 -22.13 21.04 -6.57
CA PRO A 83 -22.54 19.69 -6.91
C PRO A 83 -21.41 18.84 -7.52
N VAL A 84 -20.49 19.47 -8.28
CA VAL A 84 -19.36 18.81 -8.91
C VAL A 84 -18.40 18.27 -7.85
N PHE A 85 -18.18 19.02 -6.76
CA PHE A 85 -17.36 18.54 -5.65
C PHE A 85 -17.89 17.22 -5.08
N TRP A 86 -19.20 17.12 -4.83
CA TRP A 86 -19.80 15.90 -4.28
C TRP A 86 -19.76 14.74 -5.27
N GLN A 87 -19.96 15.01 -6.55
CA GLN A 87 -19.82 14.01 -7.60
C GLN A 87 -18.39 13.46 -7.67
N VAL A 88 -17.39 14.33 -7.62
CA VAL A 88 -15.96 13.93 -7.61
C VAL A 88 -15.63 13.15 -6.33
N ALA A 89 -16.10 13.59 -5.17
CA ALA A 89 -15.93 12.89 -3.91
C ALA A 89 -16.52 11.47 -3.99
N GLN A 90 -17.78 11.33 -4.44
CA GLN A 90 -18.42 10.04 -4.62
C GLN A 90 -17.65 9.14 -5.59
N ASN A 91 -17.24 9.67 -6.73
CA ASN A 91 -16.45 8.93 -7.72
C ASN A 91 -15.12 8.45 -7.12
N THR A 92 -14.46 9.28 -6.31
CA THR A 92 -13.22 8.94 -5.63
C THR A 92 -13.41 7.78 -4.65
N PHE A 93 -14.48 7.84 -3.85
CA PHE A 93 -14.81 6.74 -2.93
C PHE A 93 -15.12 5.44 -3.69
N VAL A 94 -16.00 5.50 -4.69
CA VAL A 94 -16.36 4.32 -5.49
C VAL A 94 -15.12 3.71 -6.14
N TYR A 95 -14.31 4.53 -6.80
CA TYR A 95 -13.08 4.08 -7.44
C TYR A 95 -12.10 3.43 -6.45
N THR A 96 -11.84 4.12 -5.34
CA THR A 96 -10.84 3.66 -4.36
C THR A 96 -11.27 2.36 -3.70
N PHE A 97 -12.51 2.29 -3.20
CA PHE A 97 -13.00 1.11 -2.51
C PHE A 97 -13.18 -0.08 -3.46
N ALA A 98 -13.75 0.13 -4.65
CA ALA A 98 -13.94 -0.94 -5.61
C ALA A 98 -12.60 -1.49 -6.13
N ALA A 99 -11.69 -0.62 -6.55
CA ALA A 99 -10.37 -1.04 -7.04
C ALA A 99 -9.54 -1.75 -5.93
N THR A 100 -9.60 -1.25 -4.69
CA THR A 100 -8.89 -1.87 -3.58
C THR A 100 -9.48 -3.23 -3.20
N ALA A 101 -10.81 -3.33 -3.13
CA ALA A 101 -11.49 -4.59 -2.84
C ALA A 101 -11.20 -5.65 -3.91
N LEU A 102 -11.25 -5.27 -5.20
CA LEU A 102 -10.94 -6.18 -6.30
C LEU A 102 -9.47 -6.62 -6.30
N LYS A 103 -8.52 -5.70 -6.05
CA LYS A 103 -7.10 -6.04 -5.92
C LYS A 103 -6.84 -6.95 -4.72
N MET A 104 -7.49 -6.68 -3.59
CA MET A 104 -7.35 -7.51 -2.39
C MET A 104 -7.91 -8.92 -2.62
N ALA A 105 -9.13 -9.03 -3.15
CA ALA A 105 -9.78 -10.31 -3.41
C ALA A 105 -9.04 -11.10 -4.49
N GLY A 106 -8.77 -10.46 -5.63
CA GLY A 106 -8.06 -11.08 -6.75
C GLY A 106 -6.61 -11.43 -6.39
N GLY A 107 -5.90 -10.52 -5.70
CA GLY A 107 -4.54 -10.75 -5.22
C GLY A 107 -4.47 -11.92 -4.24
N LEU A 108 -5.44 -12.03 -3.33
CA LEU A 108 -5.53 -13.18 -2.41
C LEU A 108 -5.79 -14.49 -3.16
N ALA A 109 -6.73 -14.50 -4.10
CA ALA A 109 -7.00 -15.67 -4.92
C ALA A 109 -5.74 -16.13 -5.69
N LEU A 110 -5.03 -15.20 -6.30
CA LEU A 110 -3.78 -15.48 -7.00
C LEU A 110 -2.67 -15.93 -6.06
N ALA A 111 -2.52 -15.32 -4.89
CA ALA A 111 -1.54 -15.71 -3.88
C ALA A 111 -1.78 -17.16 -3.41
N LEU A 112 -3.04 -17.53 -3.16
CA LEU A 112 -3.41 -18.90 -2.78
C LEU A 112 -3.06 -19.92 -3.88
N VAL A 113 -3.31 -19.57 -5.15
CA VAL A 113 -2.92 -20.43 -6.28
C VAL A 113 -1.39 -20.55 -6.37
N MET A 114 -0.68 -19.42 -6.29
CA MET A 114 0.79 -19.40 -6.35
C MET A 114 1.49 -20.06 -5.15
N ASN A 115 0.79 -20.19 -4.04
CA ASN A 115 1.32 -20.87 -2.84
C ASN A 115 1.27 -22.40 -2.97
N GLN A 116 0.56 -22.93 -3.97
CA GLN A 116 0.52 -24.36 -4.26
C GLN A 116 1.73 -24.79 -5.11
N ASP A 117 2.10 -26.07 -5.04
CA ASP A 117 3.12 -26.65 -5.87
C ASP A 117 2.51 -27.22 -7.16
N PHE A 118 2.90 -26.65 -8.30
CA PHE A 118 2.52 -27.10 -9.62
C PHE A 118 3.62 -26.87 -10.66
N ARG A 119 3.57 -27.64 -11.76
CA ARG A 119 4.68 -27.80 -12.72
C ARG A 119 5.19 -26.50 -13.35
N PHE A 120 4.36 -25.49 -13.61
CA PHE A 120 4.71 -24.24 -14.29
C PHE A 120 4.65 -23.00 -13.37
N LYS A 121 4.81 -23.19 -12.06
CA LYS A 121 4.70 -22.15 -11.03
C LYS A 121 5.49 -20.88 -11.35
N ASN A 122 6.75 -21.03 -11.77
CA ASN A 122 7.62 -19.89 -12.04
C ASN A 122 7.20 -19.12 -13.31
N LEU A 123 6.74 -19.83 -14.34
CA LEU A 123 6.24 -19.21 -15.56
C LEU A 123 4.96 -18.40 -15.28
N ILE A 124 4.03 -18.94 -14.52
CA ILE A 124 2.80 -18.25 -14.14
C ILE A 124 3.13 -17.02 -13.28
N ARG A 125 4.07 -17.13 -12.34
CA ARG A 125 4.56 -15.97 -11.57
C ARG A 125 5.15 -14.89 -12.47
N ALA A 126 5.95 -15.25 -13.47
CA ALA A 126 6.54 -14.31 -14.41
C ALA A 126 5.46 -13.60 -15.25
N ILE A 127 4.50 -14.33 -15.79
CA ILE A 127 3.40 -13.77 -16.59
C ILE A 127 2.53 -12.82 -15.75
N MET A 128 2.26 -13.18 -14.49
CA MET A 128 1.46 -12.36 -13.60
C MET A 128 2.14 -11.05 -13.21
N LEU A 129 3.48 -10.97 -13.28
CA LEU A 129 4.23 -9.75 -13.01
C LEU A 129 4.24 -8.76 -14.19
N LEU A 130 3.93 -9.21 -15.40
CA LEU A 130 3.96 -8.36 -16.60
C LEU A 130 3.18 -7.04 -16.45
N PRO A 131 1.94 -7.02 -15.91
CA PRO A 131 1.20 -5.76 -15.74
C PRO A 131 1.91 -4.74 -14.86
N PHE A 132 2.70 -5.21 -13.91
CA PHE A 132 3.44 -4.36 -12.96
C PHE A 132 4.75 -3.83 -13.56
N ILE A 133 5.40 -4.62 -14.42
CA ILE A 133 6.69 -4.29 -15.03
C ILE A 133 6.51 -3.27 -16.18
N VAL A 134 5.40 -3.34 -16.91
CA VAL A 134 5.15 -2.44 -18.05
C VAL A 134 5.10 -0.98 -17.57
N PRO A 135 5.84 -0.04 -18.20
CA PRO A 135 5.79 1.38 -17.87
C PRO A 135 4.37 1.93 -17.91
N THR A 136 4.00 2.71 -16.90
CA THR A 136 2.60 3.20 -16.73
C THR A 136 2.07 3.91 -17.97
N VAL A 137 2.87 4.80 -18.56
CA VAL A 137 2.46 5.58 -19.74
C VAL A 137 2.15 4.66 -20.91
N LEU A 138 3.01 3.68 -21.20
CA LEU A 138 2.79 2.73 -22.31
C LEU A 138 1.55 1.87 -22.07
N SER A 139 1.36 1.38 -20.86
CA SER A 139 0.17 0.59 -20.55
C SER A 139 -1.11 1.43 -20.64
N THR A 140 -1.07 2.71 -20.25
CA THR A 140 -2.24 3.59 -20.36
C THR A 140 -2.61 3.83 -21.82
N ILE A 141 -1.64 4.12 -22.69
CA ILE A 141 -1.86 4.31 -24.14
C ILE A 141 -2.43 3.01 -24.75
N ALA A 142 -1.86 1.86 -24.41
CA ALA A 142 -2.37 0.58 -24.90
C ALA A 142 -3.83 0.33 -24.49
N TRP A 143 -4.19 0.62 -23.23
CA TRP A 143 -5.56 0.49 -22.76
C TRP A 143 -6.51 1.51 -23.39
N MET A 144 -6.05 2.74 -23.68
CA MET A 144 -6.84 3.72 -24.43
C MET A 144 -7.20 3.18 -25.81
N TRP A 145 -6.26 2.54 -26.52
CA TRP A 145 -6.54 1.92 -27.82
C TRP A 145 -7.45 0.67 -27.73
N ILE A 146 -7.20 -0.18 -26.72
CA ILE A 146 -8.02 -1.37 -26.49
C ILE A 146 -9.50 -1.00 -26.22
N LEU A 147 -9.72 0.15 -25.56
CA LEU A 147 -11.05 0.62 -25.16
C LEU A 147 -11.62 1.72 -26.08
N ASP A 148 -10.90 2.08 -27.16
CA ASP A 148 -11.35 3.06 -28.15
C ASP A 148 -12.55 2.54 -28.93
N PRO A 149 -13.63 3.31 -29.12
CA PRO A 149 -14.83 2.84 -29.82
C PRO A 149 -14.58 2.32 -31.23
N SER A 150 -13.58 2.90 -31.95
CA SER A 150 -13.30 2.59 -33.36
C SER A 150 -12.33 1.41 -33.52
N PHE A 151 -11.37 1.26 -32.60
CA PHE A 151 -10.28 0.27 -32.70
C PHE A 151 -10.34 -0.83 -31.64
N SER A 152 -11.37 -0.82 -30.80
CA SER A 152 -11.47 -1.75 -29.67
C SER A 152 -11.54 -3.21 -30.11
N VAL A 153 -10.51 -3.97 -29.75
CA VAL A 153 -10.53 -5.44 -29.89
C VAL A 153 -11.67 -6.04 -29.06
N VAL A 154 -11.99 -5.44 -27.91
CA VAL A 154 -13.10 -5.87 -27.04
C VAL A 154 -14.43 -5.71 -27.78
N ASN A 155 -14.66 -4.56 -28.42
CA ASN A 155 -15.87 -4.34 -29.23
C ASN A 155 -15.95 -5.29 -30.41
N TRP A 156 -14.83 -5.58 -31.07
CA TRP A 156 -14.81 -6.54 -32.15
C TRP A 156 -15.35 -7.92 -31.71
N PHE A 157 -14.91 -8.42 -30.56
CA PHE A 157 -15.43 -9.68 -30.01
C PHE A 157 -16.91 -9.59 -29.62
N LEU A 158 -17.32 -8.49 -28.95
CA LEU A 158 -18.72 -8.31 -28.53
C LEU A 158 -19.67 -8.28 -29.74
N ILE A 159 -19.30 -7.56 -30.80
CA ILE A 159 -20.08 -7.49 -32.05
C ILE A 159 -20.10 -8.85 -32.74
N ARG A 160 -18.93 -9.53 -32.85
CA ARG A 160 -18.80 -10.82 -33.53
C ARG A 160 -19.63 -11.91 -32.85
N TRP A 161 -19.77 -11.88 -31.54
CA TRP A 161 -20.57 -12.81 -30.77
C TRP A 161 -22.03 -12.37 -30.60
N GLY A 162 -22.43 -11.27 -31.20
CA GLY A 162 -23.80 -10.77 -31.12
C GLY A 162 -24.23 -10.24 -29.75
N ILE A 163 -23.26 -9.96 -28.86
CA ILE A 163 -23.52 -9.47 -27.49
C ILE A 163 -23.89 -8.00 -27.49
N ALA A 164 -23.26 -7.21 -28.35
CA ALA A 164 -23.53 -5.76 -28.48
C ALA A 164 -23.35 -5.28 -29.91
N ASN A 165 -24.29 -4.49 -30.43
CA ASN A 165 -24.19 -3.85 -31.74
C ASN A 165 -25.00 -2.53 -31.74
N PRO A 166 -24.36 -1.35 -31.82
CA PRO A 166 -22.91 -1.11 -31.88
C PRO A 166 -22.19 -1.45 -30.57
N GLY A 167 -20.85 -1.59 -30.66
CA GLY A 167 -20.03 -1.81 -29.47
C GLY A 167 -20.08 -0.61 -28.51
N PRO A 168 -19.96 -0.84 -27.18
CA PRO A 168 -20.06 0.22 -26.20
C PRO A 168 -18.91 1.22 -26.26
N SER A 169 -19.20 2.48 -25.93
CA SER A 169 -18.17 3.51 -25.72
C SER A 169 -17.64 3.40 -24.29
N TRP A 170 -16.54 2.66 -24.11
CA TRP A 170 -15.96 2.35 -22.81
C TRP A 170 -15.52 3.55 -22.00
N LEU A 171 -14.99 4.59 -22.69
CA LEU A 171 -14.46 5.78 -22.05
C LEU A 171 -15.41 6.99 -22.21
N GLY A 172 -16.36 6.95 -23.16
CA GLY A 172 -17.29 8.03 -23.42
C GLY A 172 -18.58 7.96 -22.58
N ASN A 173 -18.92 6.80 -22.04
CA ASN A 173 -20.06 6.66 -21.14
C ASN A 173 -19.57 6.75 -19.69
N PRO A 174 -20.11 7.65 -18.84
CA PRO A 174 -19.62 7.86 -17.47
C PRO A 174 -19.57 6.59 -16.61
N ARG A 175 -20.59 5.71 -16.72
CA ARG A 175 -20.63 4.46 -15.94
C ARG A 175 -19.59 3.46 -16.44
N LEU A 176 -19.45 3.33 -17.77
CA LEU A 176 -18.46 2.44 -18.38
C LEU A 176 -17.05 2.98 -18.17
N ALA A 177 -16.86 4.29 -18.20
CA ALA A 177 -15.56 4.90 -17.91
C ALA A 177 -15.08 4.57 -16.49
N MET A 178 -15.95 4.69 -15.48
CA MET A 178 -15.63 4.30 -14.10
C MET A 178 -15.27 2.81 -14.01
N PHE A 179 -16.06 1.94 -14.63
CA PHE A 179 -15.77 0.50 -14.70
C PHE A 179 -14.42 0.23 -15.37
N SER A 180 -14.15 0.86 -16.52
CA SER A 180 -12.90 0.70 -17.28
C SER A 180 -11.68 1.15 -16.46
N LEU A 181 -11.77 2.27 -15.78
CA LEU A 181 -10.72 2.78 -14.90
C LEU A 181 -10.44 1.83 -13.74
N ILE A 182 -11.49 1.32 -13.09
CA ILE A 182 -11.36 0.35 -11.99
C ILE A 182 -10.72 -0.94 -12.51
N MET A 183 -11.15 -1.45 -13.67
CA MET A 183 -10.63 -2.67 -14.29
C MET A 183 -9.14 -2.54 -14.62
N VAL A 184 -8.75 -1.48 -15.33
CA VAL A 184 -7.35 -1.22 -15.70
C VAL A 184 -6.46 -1.04 -14.47
N ASN A 185 -6.93 -0.28 -13.47
CA ASN A 185 -6.20 -0.09 -12.22
C ASN A 185 -6.06 -1.40 -11.43
N THR A 186 -7.11 -2.24 -11.43
CA THR A 186 -7.07 -3.55 -10.79
C THR A 186 -6.07 -4.46 -11.49
N TRP A 187 -6.14 -4.58 -12.81
CA TRP A 187 -5.20 -5.38 -13.60
C TRP A 187 -3.74 -5.01 -13.32
N ARG A 188 -3.44 -3.72 -13.29
CA ARG A 188 -2.09 -3.22 -13.02
C ARG A 188 -1.63 -3.49 -11.59
N GLY A 189 -2.51 -3.29 -10.60
CA GLY A 189 -2.15 -3.41 -9.19
C GLY A 189 -2.21 -4.82 -8.63
N LEU A 190 -2.91 -5.72 -9.30
CA LEU A 190 -3.16 -7.08 -8.84
C LEU A 190 -1.87 -7.87 -8.52
N PRO A 191 -0.80 -7.81 -9.34
CA PRO A 191 0.45 -8.52 -9.06
C PRO A 191 1.09 -8.11 -7.73
N PHE A 192 1.09 -6.83 -7.41
CA PHE A 192 1.65 -6.33 -6.16
C PHE A 192 0.93 -6.92 -4.94
N TYR A 193 -0.41 -6.91 -4.96
CA TYR A 193 -1.20 -7.53 -3.89
C TYR A 193 -0.97 -9.04 -3.81
N ALA A 194 -0.87 -9.71 -4.95
CA ALA A 194 -0.63 -11.16 -5.00
C ALA A 194 0.72 -11.54 -4.40
N ILE A 195 1.80 -10.82 -4.73
CA ILE A 195 3.14 -11.10 -4.18
C ILE A 195 3.22 -10.79 -2.69
N THR A 196 2.66 -9.64 -2.26
CA THR A 196 2.66 -9.26 -0.85
C THR A 196 1.90 -10.27 -0.01
N LEU A 197 0.73 -10.73 -0.47
CA LEU A 197 -0.05 -11.75 0.21
C LEU A 197 0.61 -13.13 0.15
N LEU A 198 1.26 -13.47 -0.96
CA LEU A 198 2.04 -14.70 -1.07
C LEU A 198 3.19 -14.74 -0.07
N ALA A 199 3.95 -13.64 0.05
CA ALA A 199 4.99 -13.53 1.07
C ALA A 199 4.42 -13.75 2.48
N GLY A 200 3.25 -13.15 2.78
CA GLY A 200 2.56 -13.39 4.04
C GLY A 200 2.09 -14.84 4.24
N LEU A 201 1.60 -15.50 3.18
CA LEU A 201 1.23 -16.92 3.25
C LEU A 201 2.42 -17.81 3.57
N GLN A 202 3.60 -17.49 3.04
CA GLN A 202 4.83 -18.25 3.26
C GLN A 202 5.42 -18.09 4.66
N THR A 203 4.97 -17.12 5.45
CA THR A 203 5.38 -16.97 6.86
C THR A 203 4.54 -17.81 7.81
N ILE A 204 3.45 -18.42 7.35
CA ILE A 204 2.58 -19.24 8.18
C ILE A 204 3.22 -20.63 8.34
N PRO A 205 3.53 -21.07 9.58
CA PRO A 205 4.11 -22.38 9.83
C PRO A 205 3.22 -23.52 9.31
N PRO A 206 3.77 -24.50 8.56
CA PRO A 206 3.02 -25.65 8.04
C PRO A 206 2.33 -26.47 9.14
N GLU A 207 2.94 -26.54 10.33
CA GLU A 207 2.45 -27.27 11.50
C GLU A 207 1.04 -26.84 11.93
N LEU A 208 0.69 -25.56 11.71
CA LEU A 208 -0.66 -25.07 12.01
C LEU A 208 -1.72 -25.66 11.07
N TYR A 209 -1.35 -25.92 9.82
CA TYR A 209 -2.24 -26.58 8.86
C TYR A 209 -2.35 -28.07 9.11
N GLU A 210 -1.26 -28.70 9.55
CA GLU A 210 -1.22 -30.12 9.94
C GLU A 210 -2.08 -30.35 11.18
N ALA A 211 -1.89 -29.56 12.24
CA ALA A 211 -2.70 -29.63 13.45
C ALA A 211 -4.20 -29.46 13.14
N ALA A 212 -4.56 -28.42 12.37
CA ALA A 212 -5.94 -28.22 11.95
C ALA A 212 -6.50 -29.38 11.10
N THR A 213 -5.64 -30.10 10.37
CA THR A 213 -6.04 -31.28 9.61
C THR A 213 -6.33 -32.48 10.51
N ILE A 214 -5.51 -32.67 11.56
CA ILE A 214 -5.72 -33.71 12.59
C ILE A 214 -7.03 -33.43 13.33
N ASP A 215 -7.37 -32.18 13.60
CA ASP A 215 -8.64 -31.74 14.19
C ASP A 215 -9.85 -31.89 13.24
N GLY A 216 -9.66 -32.44 12.03
CA GLY A 216 -10.72 -32.65 11.06
C GLY A 216 -11.14 -31.39 10.27
N ALA A 217 -10.36 -30.30 10.33
CA ALA A 217 -10.67 -29.05 9.62
C ALA A 217 -10.56 -29.21 8.10
N GLY A 218 -11.65 -29.01 7.39
CA GLY A 218 -11.69 -28.94 5.92
C GLY A 218 -10.94 -27.72 5.37
N ARG A 219 -10.75 -27.66 4.01
CA ARG A 219 -10.02 -26.56 3.34
C ARG A 219 -10.58 -25.18 3.66
N TRP A 220 -11.91 -25.03 3.70
CA TRP A 220 -12.57 -23.77 4.03
C TRP A 220 -12.36 -23.35 5.49
N THR A 221 -12.43 -24.30 6.41
CA THR A 221 -12.18 -24.07 7.85
C THR A 221 -10.75 -23.61 8.09
N ARG A 222 -9.76 -24.28 7.48
CA ARG A 222 -8.34 -23.89 7.54
C ARG A 222 -8.12 -22.49 6.94
N PHE A 223 -8.75 -22.18 5.81
CA PHE A 223 -8.67 -20.85 5.21
C PHE A 223 -9.22 -19.78 6.17
N ARG A 224 -10.41 -20.00 6.74
CA ARG A 224 -11.09 -19.02 7.60
C ARG A 224 -10.43 -18.83 8.95
N TYR A 225 -9.96 -19.90 9.59
CA TYR A 225 -9.49 -19.88 10.98
C TYR A 225 -7.96 -19.89 11.13
N VAL A 226 -7.21 -20.29 10.12
CA VAL A 226 -5.74 -20.27 10.12
C VAL A 226 -5.23 -19.22 9.15
N THR A 227 -5.50 -19.35 7.86
CA THR A 227 -4.92 -18.50 6.82
C THR A 227 -5.34 -17.03 6.97
N LEU A 228 -6.64 -16.76 7.01
CA LEU A 228 -7.17 -15.40 6.99
C LEU A 228 -6.80 -14.58 8.25
N PRO A 229 -6.84 -15.12 9.46
CA PRO A 229 -6.40 -14.42 10.67
C PRO A 229 -4.90 -14.11 10.68
N LEU A 230 -4.05 -15.07 10.27
CA LEU A 230 -2.60 -14.89 10.24
C LEU A 230 -2.13 -13.95 9.11
N LEU A 231 -2.93 -13.73 8.07
CA LEU A 231 -2.69 -12.70 7.05
C LEU A 231 -3.12 -11.29 7.48
N LYS A 232 -3.86 -11.10 8.56
CA LYS A 232 -4.29 -9.77 9.02
C LYS A 232 -3.14 -8.78 9.19
N PRO A 233 -2.00 -9.12 9.80
CA PRO A 233 -0.86 -8.21 9.93
C PRO A 233 -0.33 -7.71 8.58
N VAL A 234 -0.27 -8.59 7.59
CA VAL A 234 0.17 -8.26 6.21
C VAL A 234 -0.80 -7.30 5.53
N LYS A 235 -2.11 -7.51 5.72
CA LYS A 235 -3.15 -6.64 5.16
C LYS A 235 -3.14 -5.22 5.75
N ILE A 236 -2.72 -5.07 7.02
CA ILE A 236 -2.73 -3.79 7.76
C ILE A 236 -1.38 -3.07 7.67
N GLY A 237 -0.35 -3.68 7.02
CA GLY A 237 0.98 -3.08 6.90
C GLY A 237 1.77 -3.04 8.20
N ARG A 238 1.39 -3.81 9.22
CA ARG A 238 2.21 -4.02 10.41
C ARG A 238 3.25 -5.10 10.11
N ALA A 239 4.38 -4.68 9.54
CA ALA A 239 5.61 -5.43 9.69
C ALA A 239 6.02 -5.32 11.17
N HIS A 240 5.84 -6.39 11.93
CA HIS A 240 6.60 -6.52 13.15
C HIS A 240 8.01 -6.96 12.73
N VAL A 241 8.94 -6.04 12.84
CA VAL A 241 10.37 -6.33 12.93
C VAL A 241 10.62 -6.97 14.29
#